data_9edc23a306d0502020051e292653b481
#
_entry.id   9edc23a306d0502020051e292653b481
#
_cell.length_a   1.000
_cell.length_b   1.000
_cell.length_c   1.000
_cell.angle_alpha   90.00
_cell.angle_beta   90.00
_cell.angle_gamma   90.00
#
_symmetry.space_group_name_H-M   'P 1'
#
loop_
_entity.id
_entity.type
_entity.pdbx_description
1 polymer ?
#
loop_
_entity_poly.entity_id
_entity_poly.type
_entity_poly.pdbx_seq_one_letter_code
_entity_poly.pdbx_strand_id
1 'polypeptide(L)'
;MSAPSSSNAPESGSFWSVANVIIAAAVGGFALFWGASLMIGTIRQTTGSKEEAAPPAAAPAAPAAAASSTAAPASAEVIEVTIKPDTANPLAYDTKEFTVKAGAKVKLTFNNVHPTVPQPHNIVIGTAGSKDKLMGLAMQMATAPDGMAKGFIPEAPEILFHTKLLQPGQSETLEFTAPAAGEYPYLCTFPGHAVLMNGVMKVQ
;
A
#
# COMPACT_ATOMS: atom_id res chain seq x y z
N MET A 1 27.11 64.13 25.02
CA MET A 1 26.24 63.84 23.86
C MET A 1 25.65 62.44 24.03
N SER A 2 24.40 62.42 24.52
CA SER A 2 23.69 61.21 24.92
C SER A 2 22.88 60.67 23.75
N ALA A 3 22.98 59.37 23.46
CA ALA A 3 22.15 58.70 22.51
C ALA A 3 20.89 58.23 23.22
N PRO A 4 19.70 58.27 22.58
CA PRO A 4 18.50 57.65 23.13
C PRO A 4 18.37 56.19 22.66
N SER A 5 18.20 55.31 23.62
CA SER A 5 17.76 53.92 23.47
C SER A 5 16.25 53.91 23.29
N SER A 6 15.78 53.27 22.24
CA SER A 6 14.36 52.95 22.06
C SER A 6 14.24 51.48 21.61
N SER A 7 13.93 50.61 22.56
CA SER A 7 13.56 49.25 22.35
C SER A 7 12.03 49.15 22.42
N ASN A 8 11.36 49.01 21.29
CA ASN A 8 9.98 48.53 21.22
C ASN A 8 9.97 47.08 20.80
N ALA A 9 9.78 46.18 21.75
CA ALA A 9 9.43 44.80 21.50
C ALA A 9 7.89 44.69 21.35
N PRO A 10 7.36 44.00 20.36
CA PRO A 10 5.91 43.79 20.26
C PRO A 10 5.45 42.76 21.29
N GLU A 11 4.39 43.11 22.00
CA GLU A 11 3.70 42.23 22.96
C GLU A 11 3.06 41.04 22.26
N SER A 12 3.56 39.84 22.52
CA SER A 12 3.08 38.55 21.94
C SER A 12 1.94 37.90 22.76
N GLY A 13 1.27 38.66 23.65
CA GLY A 13 0.30 38.06 24.60
C GLY A 13 -1.11 37.80 24.10
N SER A 14 -1.52 38.42 22.98
CA SER A 14 -2.93 38.40 22.57
C SER A 14 -3.31 37.27 21.59
N PHE A 15 -2.36 36.74 20.87
CA PHE A 15 -2.65 35.73 19.84
C PHE A 15 -2.92 34.34 20.43
N TRP A 16 -2.30 33.98 21.54
CA TRP A 16 -2.46 32.69 22.19
C TRP A 16 -3.77 32.53 22.97
N SER A 17 -4.36 33.61 23.46
CA SER A 17 -5.62 33.56 24.22
C SER A 17 -6.84 33.28 23.32
N VAL A 18 -6.83 33.77 22.07
CA VAL A 18 -7.92 33.53 21.10
C VAL A 18 -7.87 32.11 20.57
N ALA A 19 -6.68 31.56 20.34
CA ALA A 19 -6.51 30.18 19.89
C ALA A 19 -7.00 29.17 20.93
N ASN A 20 -6.76 29.38 22.20
CA ASN A 20 -7.18 28.50 23.28
C ASN A 20 -8.72 28.50 23.50
N VAL A 21 -9.38 29.62 23.27
CA VAL A 21 -10.85 29.70 23.39
C VAL A 21 -11.55 28.94 22.25
N ILE A 22 -10.99 28.96 21.03
CA ILE A 22 -11.56 28.25 19.88
C ILE A 22 -11.40 26.73 20.06
N ILE A 23 -10.26 26.27 20.61
CA ILE A 23 -10.03 24.83 20.86
C ILE A 23 -10.94 24.29 21.95
N ALA A 24 -11.21 25.08 23.02
CA ALA A 24 -12.10 24.66 24.10
C ALA A 24 -13.58 24.55 23.67
N ALA A 25 -14.02 25.38 22.70
CA ALA A 25 -15.38 25.31 22.17
C ALA A 25 -15.60 24.13 21.22
N ALA A 26 -14.57 23.67 20.52
CA ALA A 26 -14.66 22.53 19.60
C ALA A 26 -14.69 21.15 20.32
N VAL A 27 -14.06 21.03 21.49
CA VAL A 27 -14.03 19.78 22.27
C VAL A 27 -15.31 19.58 23.10
N GLY A 28 -15.97 20.66 23.56
CA GLY A 28 -17.20 20.61 24.35
C GLY A 28 -18.45 20.19 23.56
N GLY A 29 -18.50 20.41 22.25
CA GLY A 29 -19.65 20.11 21.39
C GLY A 29 -19.77 18.65 20.96
N PHE A 30 -18.69 17.85 21.02
CA PHE A 30 -18.68 16.48 20.50
C PHE A 30 -19.14 15.42 21.52
N ALA A 31 -19.21 15.76 22.81
CA ALA A 31 -19.57 14.81 23.87
C ALA A 31 -21.08 14.63 24.09
N LEU A 32 -21.94 15.47 23.50
CA LEU A 32 -23.39 15.40 23.72
C LEU A 32 -24.18 14.69 22.59
N PHE A 33 -23.52 14.28 21.50
CA PHE A 33 -24.21 13.63 20.37
C PHE A 33 -24.11 12.11 20.33
N TRP A 34 -23.37 11.47 21.23
CA TRP A 34 -23.14 10.01 21.24
C TRP A 34 -23.94 9.23 22.31
N GLY A 35 -24.86 9.90 23.04
CA GLY A 35 -25.62 9.30 24.13
C GLY A 35 -27.00 8.74 23.82
N ALA A 36 -27.49 8.84 22.58
CA ALA A 36 -28.92 8.57 22.31
C ALA A 36 -29.20 7.46 21.27
N SER A 37 -28.32 6.51 21.04
CA SER A 37 -28.56 5.43 20.04
C SER A 37 -28.36 4.00 20.57
N LEU A 38 -28.68 3.76 21.82
CA LEU A 38 -28.66 2.41 22.41
C LEU A 38 -29.97 2.15 23.18
N MET A 39 -31.09 2.08 22.46
CA MET A 39 -32.31 1.37 22.93
C MET A 39 -33.30 1.31 21.78
N ILE A 40 -33.37 0.17 21.09
CA ILE A 40 -34.59 -0.44 20.52
C ILE A 40 -34.14 -1.68 19.74
N GLY A 41 -34.54 -2.85 20.19
CA GLY A 41 -34.41 -4.05 19.36
C GLY A 41 -34.17 -5.37 20.06
N THR A 42 -34.78 -5.57 21.21
CA THR A 42 -35.07 -6.93 21.69
C THR A 42 -36.51 -7.28 21.40
N ILE A 43 -36.77 -8.54 21.06
CA ILE A 43 -37.99 -9.31 20.95
C ILE A 43 -38.32 -9.71 19.51
N ARG A 44 -37.96 -10.93 19.15
CA ARG A 44 -38.84 -11.98 18.66
C ARG A 44 -38.15 -13.32 18.58
N GLN A 45 -38.19 -14.08 19.67
CA GLN A 45 -38.21 -15.54 19.62
C GLN A 45 -39.66 -15.98 19.45
N THR A 46 -39.94 -16.89 18.54
CA THR A 46 -40.94 -17.96 18.58
C THR A 46 -40.51 -19.00 17.54
N THR A 47 -40.00 -20.13 17.99
CA THR A 47 -40.62 -21.47 18.12
C THR A 47 -41.26 -22.03 16.85
N GLY A 48 -40.79 -23.23 16.49
CA GLY A 48 -41.46 -24.15 15.57
C GLY A 48 -40.47 -25.09 14.91
N SER A 49 -40.11 -26.17 15.57
CA SER A 49 -40.55 -27.56 15.39
C SER A 49 -40.08 -28.21 14.09
N LYS A 50 -39.08 -29.10 14.18
CA LYS A 50 -39.09 -30.57 14.02
C LYS A 50 -39.68 -31.14 12.73
N GLU A 51 -38.86 -31.86 11.95
CA GLU A 51 -39.05 -33.20 11.34
C GLU A 51 -37.88 -33.45 10.38
N GLU A 52 -36.92 -34.24 10.66
CA GLU A 52 -36.70 -35.66 10.49
C GLU A 52 -37.13 -36.26 9.12
N ALA A 53 -36.15 -36.59 8.30
CA ALA A 53 -36.04 -37.84 7.56
C ALA A 53 -34.75 -37.91 6.75
N ALA A 54 -34.00 -38.95 7.00
CA ALA A 54 -32.78 -39.34 6.28
C ALA A 54 -33.16 -40.32 5.13
N PRO A 55 -32.17 -40.89 4.42
CA PRO A 55 -31.98 -40.83 2.96
C PRO A 55 -32.44 -42.12 2.24
N PRO A 56 -32.24 -42.25 0.94
CA PRO A 56 -31.35 -43.29 0.43
C PRO A 56 -30.50 -42.91 -0.78
N ALA A 57 -29.29 -43.23 -0.71
CA ALA A 57 -28.48 -44.27 -1.37
C ALA A 57 -28.52 -44.36 -2.93
N ALA A 58 -27.32 -44.52 -3.40
CA ALA A 58 -26.86 -45.26 -4.55
C ALA A 58 -26.34 -44.50 -5.78
N ALA A 59 -25.06 -44.60 -5.86
CA ALA A 59 -24.14 -44.55 -6.99
C ALA A 59 -24.63 -45.37 -8.23
N PRO A 60 -23.93 -45.49 -9.37
CA PRO A 60 -22.51 -45.22 -9.60
C PRO A 60 -22.18 -44.62 -10.99
N ALA A 61 -20.92 -44.37 -11.11
CA ALA A 61 -20.15 -44.67 -12.29
C ALA A 61 -19.88 -43.61 -13.33
N ALA A 62 -18.78 -43.43 -13.58
CA ALA A 62 -17.76 -43.98 -14.39
C ALA A 62 -16.86 -42.91 -15.03
N PRO A 63 -15.66 -43.20 -15.41
CA PRO A 63 -14.54 -42.26 -15.41
C PRO A 63 -14.43 -41.54 -16.74
N ALA A 64 -14.39 -40.24 -16.71
CA ALA A 64 -13.94 -39.46 -17.84
C ALA A 64 -12.43 -39.19 -17.73
N ALA A 65 -11.76 -39.74 -18.66
CA ALA A 65 -10.35 -39.72 -18.97
C ALA A 65 -9.58 -38.52 -18.48
N ALA A 66 -8.61 -38.79 -17.65
CA ALA A 66 -7.46 -37.94 -17.42
C ALA A 66 -6.71 -37.73 -18.73
N ALA A 67 -6.89 -36.56 -19.33
CA ALA A 67 -5.92 -36.08 -20.28
C ALA A 67 -4.73 -35.54 -19.45
N SER A 68 -3.82 -36.43 -19.14
CA SER A 68 -2.47 -36.06 -18.72
C SER A 68 -1.80 -35.33 -19.87
N SER A 69 -1.98 -34.02 -19.91
CA SER A 69 -1.07 -33.16 -20.64
C SER A 69 0.21 -33.10 -19.84
N THR A 70 1.11 -33.99 -20.11
CA THR A 70 2.52 -33.89 -19.72
C THR A 70 3.11 -32.76 -20.54
N ALA A 71 2.88 -31.53 -20.09
CA ALA A 71 3.68 -30.41 -20.53
C ALA A 71 5.08 -30.63 -19.93
N ALA A 72 6.02 -30.96 -20.79
CA ALA A 72 7.44 -30.93 -20.47
C ALA A 72 7.77 -29.60 -19.77
N PRO A 73 8.67 -29.58 -18.80
CA PRO A 73 9.12 -28.32 -18.22
C PRO A 73 9.83 -27.55 -19.32
N ALA A 74 9.11 -26.67 -19.99
CA ALA A 74 9.71 -25.60 -20.76
C ALA A 74 10.62 -24.89 -19.77
N SER A 75 11.89 -24.80 -20.08
CA SER A 75 12.91 -24.00 -19.40
C SER A 75 12.26 -22.64 -19.15
N ALA A 76 11.81 -22.40 -17.93
CA ALA A 76 11.07 -21.19 -17.63
C ALA A 76 12.03 -20.02 -17.83
N GLU A 77 11.83 -19.27 -18.91
CA GLU A 77 12.61 -18.07 -19.22
C GLU A 77 12.52 -17.14 -18.02
N VAL A 78 13.66 -16.88 -17.38
CA VAL A 78 13.76 -15.94 -16.27
C VAL A 78 13.94 -14.56 -16.86
N ILE A 79 12.99 -13.68 -16.59
CA ILE A 79 13.05 -12.28 -17.04
C ILE A 79 13.73 -11.47 -15.94
N GLU A 80 14.91 -10.93 -16.24
CA GLU A 80 15.63 -10.06 -15.31
C GLU A 80 15.29 -8.59 -15.59
N VAL A 81 14.90 -7.85 -14.54
CA VAL A 81 14.58 -6.42 -14.58
C VAL A 81 15.37 -5.73 -13.49
N THR A 82 16.04 -4.64 -13.82
CA THR A 82 16.70 -3.79 -12.82
C THR A 82 16.09 -2.41 -12.84
N ILE A 83 15.70 -1.92 -11.68
CA ILE A 83 15.12 -0.59 -11.46
C ILE A 83 15.98 0.16 -10.45
N LYS A 84 16.17 1.45 -10.68
CA LYS A 84 16.89 2.35 -9.76
C LYS A 84 16.24 3.75 -9.77
N PRO A 85 16.59 4.65 -8.83
CA PRO A 85 16.22 6.05 -8.94
C PRO A 85 16.76 6.67 -10.23
N ASP A 86 15.97 7.48 -10.90
CA ASP A 86 16.36 8.18 -12.11
C ASP A 86 17.39 9.27 -11.80
N THR A 87 18.45 9.35 -12.60
CA THR A 87 19.58 10.25 -12.33
C THR A 87 19.24 11.73 -12.52
N ALA A 88 18.23 12.05 -13.33
CA ALA A 88 17.76 13.41 -13.54
C ALA A 88 16.66 13.82 -12.53
N ASN A 89 15.89 12.85 -12.05
CA ASN A 89 14.84 13.06 -11.06
C ASN A 89 14.90 11.98 -9.97
N PRO A 90 15.55 12.23 -8.84
CA PRO A 90 15.72 11.24 -7.76
C PRO A 90 14.40 10.74 -7.15
N LEU A 91 13.30 11.48 -7.33
CA LEU A 91 11.95 11.08 -6.93
C LEU A 91 11.20 10.33 -8.04
N ALA A 92 11.91 9.76 -8.99
CA ALA A 92 11.32 8.91 -10.03
C ALA A 92 12.14 7.62 -10.17
N TYR A 93 11.52 6.56 -10.70
CA TYR A 93 12.27 5.41 -11.20
C TYR A 93 12.81 5.70 -12.59
N ASP A 94 13.98 5.16 -12.92
CA ASP A 94 14.55 5.19 -14.28
C ASP A 94 13.67 4.37 -15.24
N THR A 95 13.06 3.32 -14.75
CA THR A 95 12.14 2.47 -15.49
C THR A 95 10.70 2.84 -15.10
N LYS A 96 9.93 3.36 -16.03
CA LYS A 96 8.52 3.73 -15.84
C LYS A 96 7.56 2.61 -16.24
N GLU A 97 8.03 1.73 -17.10
CA GLU A 97 7.25 0.62 -17.62
C GLU A 97 8.17 -0.51 -18.03
N PHE A 98 7.75 -1.73 -17.74
CA PHE A 98 8.37 -2.94 -18.27
C PHE A 98 7.31 -4.01 -18.55
N THR A 99 7.62 -4.92 -19.48
CA THR A 99 6.69 -5.95 -19.93
C THR A 99 7.26 -7.33 -19.63
N VAL A 100 6.40 -8.23 -19.12
CA VAL A 100 6.70 -9.63 -18.86
C VAL A 100 5.57 -10.53 -19.38
N LYS A 101 5.88 -11.81 -19.63
CA LYS A 101 4.85 -12.79 -20.02
C LYS A 101 4.16 -13.35 -18.78
N ALA A 102 2.85 -13.59 -18.86
CA ALA A 102 2.09 -14.25 -17.80
C ALA A 102 2.70 -15.62 -17.47
N GLY A 103 2.87 -15.90 -16.18
CA GLY A 103 3.49 -17.15 -15.72
C GLY A 103 5.01 -17.21 -15.83
N ALA A 104 5.68 -16.24 -16.43
CA ALA A 104 7.14 -16.19 -16.48
C ALA A 104 7.75 -15.98 -15.08
N LYS A 105 8.94 -16.53 -14.87
CA LYS A 105 9.73 -16.21 -13.67
C LYS A 105 10.37 -14.85 -13.85
N VAL A 106 10.13 -13.96 -12.89
CA VAL A 106 10.69 -12.59 -12.89
C VAL A 106 11.66 -12.44 -11.75
N LYS A 107 12.81 -11.88 -12.06
CA LYS A 107 13.83 -11.47 -11.10
C LYS A 107 14.00 -9.96 -11.20
N LEU A 108 13.31 -9.24 -10.32
CA LEU A 108 13.32 -7.78 -10.27
C LEU A 108 14.30 -7.33 -9.20
N THR A 109 15.37 -6.66 -9.62
CA THR A 109 16.34 -6.07 -8.70
C THR A 109 16.10 -4.58 -8.57
N PHE A 110 15.80 -4.13 -7.36
CA PHE A 110 15.82 -2.71 -7.06
C PHE A 110 17.17 -2.32 -6.48
N ASN A 111 17.85 -1.41 -7.14
CA ASN A 111 19.14 -0.91 -6.74
C ASN A 111 19.03 0.56 -6.32
N ASN A 112 19.00 0.83 -5.01
CA ASN A 112 18.83 2.18 -4.49
C ASN A 112 20.14 2.98 -4.53
N VAL A 113 20.61 3.31 -5.75
CA VAL A 113 21.80 4.13 -5.98
C VAL A 113 21.43 5.39 -6.74
N HIS A 114 21.79 6.54 -6.18
CA HIS A 114 21.70 7.83 -6.85
C HIS A 114 22.99 8.61 -6.60
N PRO A 115 23.61 9.23 -7.64
CA PRO A 115 24.96 9.80 -7.52
C PRO A 115 25.05 11.00 -6.57
N THR A 116 23.97 11.77 -6.42
CA THR A 116 24.00 13.06 -5.71
C THR A 116 22.93 13.22 -4.62
N VAL A 117 21.84 12.44 -4.68
CA VAL A 117 20.70 12.57 -3.74
C VAL A 117 20.42 11.22 -3.08
N PRO A 118 21.09 10.91 -1.97
CA PRO A 118 20.88 9.66 -1.24
C PRO A 118 19.59 9.72 -0.42
N GLN A 119 18.57 8.97 -0.83
CA GLN A 119 17.29 8.88 -0.10
C GLN A 119 16.87 7.41 0.05
N PRO A 120 16.11 7.08 1.12
CA PRO A 120 15.49 5.76 1.24
C PRO A 120 14.38 5.58 0.22
N HIS A 121 14.33 4.41 -0.42
CA HIS A 121 13.30 4.03 -1.39
C HIS A 121 12.91 2.57 -1.24
N ASN A 122 11.72 2.22 -1.68
CA ASN A 122 11.28 0.84 -1.86
C ASN A 122 10.53 0.70 -3.20
N ILE A 123 10.21 -0.53 -3.57
CA ILE A 123 9.25 -0.84 -4.64
C ILE A 123 8.11 -1.63 -4.01
N VAL A 124 6.88 -1.20 -4.20
CA VAL A 124 5.66 -1.92 -3.83
C VAL A 124 4.84 -2.12 -5.08
N ILE A 125 4.57 -3.37 -5.45
CA ILE A 125 3.80 -3.75 -6.64
C ILE A 125 2.41 -4.14 -6.20
N GLY A 126 1.39 -3.49 -6.77
CA GLY A 126 -0.01 -3.74 -6.47
C GLY A 126 -0.69 -4.71 -7.43
N THR A 127 -1.91 -5.09 -7.10
CA THR A 127 -2.81 -5.85 -7.99
C THR A 127 -3.14 -5.06 -9.25
N ALA A 128 -3.62 -5.76 -10.29
CA ALA A 128 -3.97 -5.10 -11.55
C ALA A 128 -4.98 -3.96 -11.32
N GLY A 129 -4.70 -2.79 -11.88
CA GLY A 129 -5.58 -1.61 -11.82
C GLY A 129 -5.65 -0.92 -10.46
N SER A 130 -4.86 -1.31 -9.46
CA SER A 130 -4.96 -0.78 -8.09
C SER A 130 -4.18 0.53 -7.85
N LYS A 131 -3.78 1.27 -8.88
CA LYS A 131 -2.91 2.45 -8.75
C LYS A 131 -3.40 3.45 -7.70
N ASP A 132 -4.66 3.85 -7.78
CA ASP A 132 -5.23 4.87 -6.89
C ASP A 132 -5.33 4.35 -5.45
N LYS A 133 -5.64 3.07 -5.29
CA LYS A 133 -5.67 2.41 -3.99
C LYS A 133 -4.28 2.35 -3.36
N LEU A 134 -3.27 1.95 -4.14
CA LEU A 134 -1.88 1.93 -3.72
C LEU A 134 -1.40 3.32 -3.29
N MET A 135 -1.75 4.34 -4.06
CA MET A 135 -1.44 5.74 -3.74
C MET A 135 -2.06 6.15 -2.40
N GLY A 136 -3.34 5.83 -2.17
CA GLY A 136 -4.02 6.08 -0.90
C GLY A 136 -3.36 5.36 0.27
N LEU A 137 -2.96 4.10 0.09
CA LEU A 137 -2.25 3.33 1.12
C LEU A 137 -0.88 3.94 1.44
N ALA A 138 -0.12 4.40 0.44
CA ALA A 138 1.15 5.09 0.65
C ALA A 138 0.98 6.38 1.47
N MET A 139 -0.07 7.15 1.20
CA MET A 139 -0.41 8.36 1.98
C MET A 139 -0.78 8.03 3.42
N GLN A 140 -1.52 6.95 3.66
CA GLN A 140 -1.86 6.48 5.01
C GLN A 140 -0.60 6.07 5.78
N MET A 141 0.30 5.31 5.15
CA MET A 141 1.57 4.91 5.77
C MET A 141 2.47 6.08 6.10
N ALA A 142 2.44 7.17 5.32
CA ALA A 142 3.22 8.37 5.58
C ALA A 142 2.88 9.04 6.91
N THR A 143 1.65 8.87 7.40
CA THR A 143 1.15 9.44 8.66
C THR A 143 0.95 8.41 9.77
N ALA A 144 1.17 7.12 9.47
CA ALA A 144 1.02 6.05 10.45
C ALA A 144 2.12 6.15 11.52
N PRO A 145 1.79 6.00 12.82
CA PRO A 145 2.77 6.10 13.90
C PRO A 145 3.84 5.01 13.83
N ASP A 146 3.55 3.86 13.23
CA ASP A 146 4.44 2.72 13.01
C ASP A 146 5.01 2.67 11.57
N GLY A 147 4.74 3.68 10.74
CA GLY A 147 5.13 3.71 9.33
C GLY A 147 6.62 3.48 9.12
N MET A 148 7.48 4.14 9.89
CA MET A 148 8.94 3.96 9.80
C MET A 148 9.34 2.53 10.19
N ALA A 149 8.77 1.97 11.26
CA ALA A 149 9.09 0.62 11.73
C ALA A 149 8.68 -0.44 10.69
N LYS A 150 7.60 -0.21 9.94
CA LYS A 150 7.13 -1.05 8.84
C LYS A 150 7.81 -0.74 7.50
N GLY A 151 8.78 0.18 7.46
CA GLY A 151 9.41 0.63 6.22
C GLY A 151 8.43 1.27 5.23
N PHE A 152 7.35 1.86 5.75
CA PHE A 152 6.24 2.45 4.98
C PHE A 152 5.53 1.46 4.04
N ILE A 153 5.62 0.14 4.31
CA ILE A 153 4.97 -0.89 3.50
C ILE A 153 3.57 -1.15 4.07
N PRO A 154 2.49 -0.90 3.29
CA PRO A 154 1.13 -1.16 3.75
C PRO A 154 0.84 -2.65 3.84
N GLU A 155 0.08 -3.06 4.84
CA GLU A 155 -0.49 -4.39 4.93
C GLU A 155 -1.90 -4.37 4.34
N ALA A 156 -2.04 -4.75 3.06
CA ALA A 156 -3.31 -4.72 2.36
C ALA A 156 -3.36 -5.81 1.26
N PRO A 157 -4.54 -6.33 0.93
CA PRO A 157 -4.70 -7.37 -0.08
C PRO A 157 -4.32 -6.90 -1.49
N GLU A 158 -4.23 -5.61 -1.71
CA GLU A 158 -3.78 -5.03 -2.96
C GLU A 158 -2.26 -5.11 -3.16
N ILE A 159 -1.48 -5.43 -2.14
CA ILE A 159 -0.02 -5.58 -2.24
C ILE A 159 0.31 -7.00 -2.68
N LEU A 160 0.98 -7.15 -3.82
CA LEU A 160 1.43 -8.45 -4.33
C LEU A 160 2.87 -8.74 -3.94
N PHE A 161 3.77 -7.79 -4.20
CA PHE A 161 5.21 -7.94 -3.98
C PHE A 161 5.78 -6.61 -3.48
N HIS A 162 6.82 -6.67 -2.68
CA HIS A 162 7.53 -5.47 -2.24
C HIS A 162 8.96 -5.78 -1.83
N THR A 163 9.84 -4.79 -1.98
CA THR A 163 11.15 -4.76 -1.31
C THR A 163 10.99 -4.20 0.09
N LYS A 164 12.00 -4.37 0.92
CA LYS A 164 12.14 -3.55 2.14
C LYS A 164 12.36 -2.09 1.76
N LEU A 165 12.29 -1.20 2.76
CA LEU A 165 12.80 0.16 2.60
C LEU A 165 14.33 0.11 2.55
N LEU A 166 14.88 0.32 1.38
CA LEU A 166 16.32 0.28 1.16
C LEU A 166 16.95 1.63 1.46
N GLN A 167 18.01 1.62 2.24
CA GLN A 167 18.84 2.79 2.42
C GLN A 167 19.70 3.04 1.17
N PRO A 168 20.24 4.26 0.99
CA PRO A 168 21.13 4.56 -0.13
C PRO A 168 22.29 3.56 -0.24
N GLY A 169 22.54 3.08 -1.45
CA GLY A 169 23.57 2.08 -1.76
C GLY A 169 23.14 0.63 -1.54
N GLN A 170 21.95 0.37 -1.01
CA GLN A 170 21.43 -0.99 -0.85
C GLN A 170 20.71 -1.47 -2.12
N SER A 171 20.64 -2.78 -2.28
CA SER A 171 19.85 -3.42 -3.31
C SER A 171 19.11 -4.63 -2.76
N GLU A 172 17.99 -4.98 -3.37
CA GLU A 172 17.21 -6.17 -3.07
C GLU A 172 16.62 -6.73 -4.36
N THR A 173 16.57 -8.05 -4.45
CA THR A 173 15.97 -8.76 -5.57
C THR A 173 14.71 -9.46 -5.13
N LEU A 174 13.62 -9.22 -5.84
CA LEU A 174 12.35 -9.94 -5.72
C LEU A 174 12.31 -11.03 -6.80
N GLU A 175 12.02 -12.25 -6.40
CA GLU A 175 11.79 -13.35 -7.31
C GLU A 175 10.31 -13.78 -7.21
N PHE A 176 9.59 -13.69 -8.31
CA PHE A 176 8.18 -14.04 -8.35
C PHE A 176 7.76 -14.62 -9.70
N THR A 177 6.60 -15.23 -9.73
CA THR A 177 5.95 -15.63 -10.98
C THR A 177 5.02 -14.51 -11.40
N ALA A 178 5.15 -14.04 -12.64
CA ALA A 178 4.27 -13.01 -13.19
C ALA A 178 2.82 -13.46 -13.11
N PRO A 179 1.92 -12.62 -12.61
CA PRO A 179 0.48 -12.94 -12.50
C PRO A 179 -0.18 -13.02 -13.86
N ALA A 180 -1.51 -13.10 -13.90
CA ALA A 180 -2.29 -13.09 -15.13
C ALA A 180 -2.08 -11.79 -15.93
N ALA A 181 -2.40 -11.80 -17.24
CA ALA A 181 -2.31 -10.63 -18.09
C ALA A 181 -3.04 -9.41 -17.48
N GLY A 182 -2.40 -8.25 -17.52
CA GLY A 182 -2.90 -7.03 -16.89
C GLY A 182 -1.84 -5.96 -16.66
N GLU A 183 -2.26 -4.83 -16.13
CA GLU A 183 -1.38 -3.70 -15.76
C GLU A 183 -1.26 -3.60 -14.25
N TYR A 184 -0.07 -3.82 -13.74
CA TYR A 184 0.26 -3.87 -12.32
C TYR A 184 1.06 -2.62 -11.95
N PRO A 185 0.46 -1.70 -11.20
CA PRO A 185 1.19 -0.50 -10.77
C PRO A 185 2.27 -0.85 -9.75
N TYR A 186 3.37 -0.13 -9.81
CA TYR A 186 4.36 -0.15 -8.73
C TYR A 186 4.75 1.27 -8.35
N LEU A 187 5.06 1.48 -7.07
CA LEU A 187 5.43 2.79 -6.55
C LEU A 187 6.31 2.69 -5.30
N CYS A 188 6.97 3.81 -4.98
CA CYS A 188 7.66 3.99 -3.72
C CYS A 188 6.67 4.51 -2.67
N THR A 189 6.57 3.83 -1.53
CA THR A 189 5.66 4.21 -0.45
C THR A 189 6.31 5.10 0.62
N PHE A 190 7.60 5.43 0.47
CA PHE A 190 8.24 6.41 1.34
C PHE A 190 7.49 7.75 1.27
N PRO A 191 7.31 8.46 2.41
CA PRO A 191 6.51 9.68 2.47
C PRO A 191 6.83 10.70 1.39
N GLY A 192 5.82 11.13 0.64
CA GLY A 192 5.92 12.11 -0.43
C GLY A 192 6.40 11.59 -1.79
N HIS A 193 6.87 10.34 -1.90
CA HIS A 193 7.46 9.83 -3.14
C HIS A 193 6.46 9.25 -4.14
N ALA A 194 5.38 8.64 -3.68
CA ALA A 194 4.44 7.85 -4.49
C ALA A 194 3.91 8.59 -5.74
N VAL A 195 3.68 9.90 -5.64
CA VAL A 195 3.12 10.72 -6.72
C VAL A 195 4.04 10.77 -7.94
N LEU A 196 5.35 10.85 -7.72
CA LEU A 196 6.35 10.96 -8.79
C LEU A 196 7.07 9.64 -9.06
N MET A 197 7.32 8.86 -8.00
CA MET A 197 8.07 7.61 -8.06
C MET A 197 7.13 6.42 -8.21
N ASN A 198 6.63 6.25 -9.43
CA ASN A 198 5.72 5.16 -9.80
C ASN A 198 5.95 4.69 -11.24
N GLY A 199 5.46 3.50 -11.56
CA GLY A 199 5.51 2.90 -12.88
C GLY A 199 4.49 1.77 -13.02
N VAL A 200 4.56 1.03 -14.12
CA VAL A 200 3.64 -0.06 -14.47
C VAL A 200 4.41 -1.27 -14.97
N MET A 201 4.12 -2.43 -14.40
CA MET A 201 4.48 -3.73 -14.96
C MET A 201 3.31 -4.22 -15.83
N LYS A 202 3.55 -4.39 -17.13
CA LYS A 202 2.59 -4.97 -18.07
C LYS A 202 2.83 -6.47 -18.17
N VAL A 203 1.79 -7.24 -17.92
CA VAL A 203 1.80 -8.70 -18.08
C VAL A 203 0.96 -9.06 -19.30
N GLN A 204 1.52 -9.81 -20.25
CA GLN A 204 0.90 -10.23 -21.52
C GLN A 204 0.84 -11.74 -21.64
#